data_79a9ac7ed079c84860c22ebc6544853d
#
_entry.id   79a9ac7ed079c84860c22ebc6544853d
#
_cell.length_a   1.000
_cell.length_b   1.000
_cell.length_c   1.000
_cell.angle_alpha   90.00
_cell.angle_beta   90.00
_cell.angle_gamma   90.00
#
_symmetry.space_group_name_H-M   'P 1'
#
loop_
_entity.id
_entity.type
_entity.pdbx_description
1 polymer ?
#
loop_
_entity_poly.entity_id
_entity_poly.type
_entity_poly.pdbx_seq_one_letter_code
_entity_poly.pdbx_strand_id
1 'polypeptide(L)'
;SWDILDAWQRAAAECGIPTIDEFNRGDNFGCAYFQMNQRKGVRWSASKAFLRPVTHRPNLTVMTHAEVHRLEGNAGPEGFSVDGVWVGEKGGAPRLISARREVILAAGSVASPQILQHSGIGPGDHLSSYDIPCHVDSQGVGHGLQDHLQIRTIYKVQNTVTLNQRVNSLWGKAMMGLEYLLFKTGPLTMPPSQLGAFAKSDESQPSANIE
;
A
#
# COMPACT_ATOMS: atom_id res chain seq x y z
N SER A 1 -14.03 10.59 16.80
CA SER A 1 -14.07 11.62 15.73
C SER A 1 -13.70 12.99 16.27
N TRP A 2 -13.44 13.91 15.37
CA TRP A 2 -13.26 15.33 15.66
C TRP A 2 -14.46 16.08 15.11
N ASP A 3 -14.99 17.04 15.86
CA ASP A 3 -16.17 17.84 15.46
C ASP A 3 -16.01 18.49 14.07
N ILE A 4 -14.77 18.84 13.71
CA ILE A 4 -14.44 19.39 12.39
C ILE A 4 -14.71 18.39 11.26
N LEU A 5 -14.49 17.10 11.47
CA LEU A 5 -14.74 16.07 10.48
C LEU A 5 -16.23 15.84 10.27
N ASP A 6 -17.00 15.83 11.36
CA ASP A 6 -18.45 15.72 11.29
C ASP A 6 -19.07 16.94 10.61
N ALA A 7 -18.50 18.14 10.85
CA ALA A 7 -18.90 19.37 10.15
C ALA A 7 -18.57 19.31 8.66
N TRP A 8 -17.38 18.77 8.31
CA TRP A 8 -16.98 18.61 6.91
C TRP A 8 -17.88 17.61 6.18
N GLN A 9 -18.25 16.49 6.81
CA GLN A 9 -19.16 15.51 6.23
C GLN A 9 -20.55 16.10 5.94
N ARG A 10 -21.06 16.94 6.85
CA ARG A 10 -22.32 17.67 6.60
C ARG A 10 -22.19 18.65 5.44
N ALA A 11 -21.09 19.40 5.38
CA ALA A 11 -20.84 20.33 4.28
C ALA A 11 -20.72 19.60 2.92
N ALA A 12 -20.11 18.41 2.90
CA ALA A 12 -20.06 17.58 1.70
C ALA A 12 -21.47 17.19 1.23
N ALA A 13 -22.36 16.82 2.16
CA ALA A 13 -23.75 16.51 1.85
C ALA A 13 -24.52 17.74 1.29
N GLU A 14 -24.27 18.93 1.83
CA GLU A 14 -24.84 20.19 1.29
C GLU A 14 -24.34 20.49 -0.12
N CYS A 15 -23.14 20.02 -0.48
CA CYS A 15 -22.59 20.12 -1.83
C CYS A 15 -23.00 18.95 -2.76
N GLY A 16 -23.93 18.09 -2.35
CA GLY A 16 -24.44 16.99 -3.16
C GLY A 16 -23.60 15.70 -3.09
N ILE A 17 -22.60 15.62 -2.20
CA ILE A 17 -21.82 14.41 -1.97
C ILE A 17 -22.45 13.66 -0.78
N PRO A 18 -23.15 12.53 -1.01
CA PRO A 18 -23.93 11.88 0.04
C PRO A 18 -23.03 11.30 1.15
N THR A 19 -23.55 11.28 2.36
CA THR A 19 -22.93 10.49 3.45
C THR A 19 -23.18 9.02 3.19
N ILE A 20 -22.13 8.22 3.24
CA ILE A 20 -22.17 6.75 3.08
C ILE A 20 -21.51 6.07 4.29
N ASP A 21 -21.81 4.80 4.50
CA ASP A 21 -21.27 4.05 5.63
C ASP A 21 -19.83 3.60 5.40
N GLU A 22 -19.51 3.18 4.17
CA GLU A 22 -18.17 2.72 3.79
C GLU A 22 -17.96 2.78 2.27
N PHE A 23 -16.67 2.83 1.85
CA PHE A 23 -16.30 2.95 0.44
C PHE A 23 -16.19 1.60 -0.31
N ASN A 24 -16.14 0.47 0.40
CA ASN A 24 -15.81 -0.84 -0.19
C ASN A 24 -17.05 -1.70 -0.53
N ARG A 25 -18.15 -1.06 -0.94
CA ARG A 25 -19.42 -1.74 -1.29
C ARG A 25 -19.82 -1.65 -2.76
N GLY A 26 -18.89 -1.32 -3.65
CA GLY A 26 -19.13 -1.17 -5.08
C GLY A 26 -19.01 0.27 -5.52
N ASP A 27 -20.07 1.06 -5.52
CA ASP A 27 -19.99 2.50 -5.78
C ASP A 27 -19.40 3.22 -4.55
N ASN A 28 -18.29 3.94 -4.75
CA ASN A 28 -17.63 4.71 -3.72
C ASN A 28 -18.01 6.19 -3.70
N PHE A 29 -18.93 6.64 -4.58
CA PHE A 29 -19.37 8.03 -4.58
C PHE A 29 -20.03 8.40 -3.26
N GLY A 30 -19.39 9.31 -2.51
CA GLY A 30 -19.87 9.74 -1.21
C GLY A 30 -18.77 10.12 -0.25
N CYS A 31 -19.18 10.47 0.98
CA CYS A 31 -18.32 10.89 2.07
C CYS A 31 -18.47 9.94 3.26
N ALA A 32 -17.35 9.38 3.73
CA ALA A 32 -17.32 8.47 4.87
C ALA A 32 -16.02 8.57 5.65
N TYR A 33 -16.04 8.04 6.88
CA TYR A 33 -14.82 7.77 7.62
C TYR A 33 -14.08 6.58 7.04
N PHE A 34 -12.76 6.73 6.88
CA PHE A 34 -11.93 5.64 6.40
C PHE A 34 -11.85 4.49 7.41
N GLN A 35 -11.99 3.28 6.91
CA GLN A 35 -11.71 2.09 7.69
C GLN A 35 -10.20 1.93 7.92
N MET A 36 -9.84 1.51 9.12
CA MET A 36 -8.44 1.42 9.53
C MET A 36 -8.03 0.00 9.88
N ASN A 37 -6.85 -0.40 9.41
CA ASN A 37 -6.22 -1.64 9.82
C ASN A 37 -5.64 -1.50 11.24
N GLN A 38 -6.50 -1.54 12.24
CA GLN A 38 -6.10 -1.52 13.65
C GLN A 38 -6.87 -2.54 14.50
N ARG A 39 -6.28 -2.92 15.62
CA ARG A 39 -6.91 -3.73 16.66
C ARG A 39 -6.48 -3.21 18.03
N LYS A 40 -7.46 -2.82 18.87
CA LYS A 40 -7.22 -2.29 20.23
C LYS A 40 -6.21 -1.12 20.23
N GLY A 41 -6.40 -0.14 19.35
CA GLY A 41 -5.55 1.04 19.23
C GLY A 41 -4.13 0.80 18.69
N VAL A 42 -3.82 -0.39 18.18
CA VAL A 42 -2.52 -0.73 17.61
C VAL A 42 -2.67 -1.09 16.15
N ARG A 43 -1.79 -0.55 15.29
CA ARG A 43 -1.75 -0.91 13.86
C ARG A 43 -1.68 -2.42 13.69
N TRP A 44 -2.62 -2.97 12.92
CA TRP A 44 -2.76 -4.39 12.67
C TRP A 44 -2.29 -4.71 11.24
N SER A 45 -0.97 -4.80 11.06
CA SER A 45 -0.36 -5.08 9.76
C SER A 45 -0.67 -6.51 9.28
N ALA A 46 -0.50 -6.75 7.97
CA ALA A 46 -0.63 -8.10 7.39
C ALA A 46 0.23 -9.15 8.12
N SER A 47 1.45 -8.77 8.54
CA SER A 47 2.28 -9.65 9.36
C SER A 47 1.60 -10.05 10.67
N LYS A 48 0.98 -9.11 11.39
CA LYS A 48 0.28 -9.42 12.66
C LYS A 48 -1.02 -10.19 12.42
N ALA A 49 -1.74 -9.87 11.34
CA ALA A 49 -3.04 -10.45 11.05
C ALA A 49 -2.96 -11.85 10.47
N PHE A 50 -2.03 -12.09 9.56
CA PHE A 50 -1.99 -13.32 8.75
C PHE A 50 -0.73 -14.15 8.97
N LEU A 51 0.46 -13.52 9.05
CA LEU A 51 1.71 -14.27 9.12
C LEU A 51 1.99 -14.82 10.52
N ARG A 52 1.98 -13.97 11.56
CA ARG A 52 2.30 -14.39 12.93
C ARG A 52 1.46 -15.56 13.47
N PRO A 53 0.13 -15.61 13.20
CA PRO A 53 -0.67 -16.75 13.67
C PRO A 53 -0.28 -18.10 13.09
N VAL A 54 0.44 -18.13 11.97
CA VAL A 54 0.78 -19.35 11.23
C VAL A 54 2.28 -19.64 11.15
N THR A 55 3.13 -18.84 11.78
CA THR A 55 4.60 -19.03 11.77
C THR A 55 5.06 -20.37 12.35
N HIS A 56 4.23 -21.00 13.19
CA HIS A 56 4.51 -22.31 13.77
C HIS A 56 4.30 -23.49 12.79
N ARG A 57 3.73 -23.24 11.62
CA ARG A 57 3.45 -24.30 10.65
C ARG A 57 4.75 -24.86 10.06
N PRO A 58 4.96 -26.20 10.04
CA PRO A 58 6.20 -26.80 9.54
C PRO A 58 6.40 -26.63 8.01
N ASN A 59 5.32 -26.32 7.29
CA ASN A 59 5.37 -26.06 5.85
C ASN A 59 5.52 -24.57 5.48
N LEU A 60 5.79 -23.71 6.47
CA LEU A 60 6.04 -22.27 6.25
C LEU A 60 7.44 -21.91 6.68
N THR A 61 8.23 -21.40 5.75
CA THR A 61 9.55 -20.80 6.03
C THR A 61 9.50 -19.31 5.69
N VAL A 62 9.85 -18.47 6.66
CA VAL A 62 9.96 -17.03 6.46
C VAL A 62 11.43 -16.64 6.48
N MET A 63 11.91 -16.14 5.35
CA MET A 63 13.27 -15.64 5.21
C MET A 63 13.25 -14.12 5.26
N THR A 64 13.93 -13.55 6.23
CA THR A 64 14.16 -12.11 6.35
C THR A 64 15.57 -11.75 5.89
N HIS A 65 15.79 -10.48 5.50
CA HIS A 65 17.08 -10.02 4.97
C HIS A 65 17.55 -10.80 3.72
N ALA A 66 16.59 -11.35 3.01
CA ALA A 66 16.78 -12.11 1.77
C ALA A 66 16.36 -11.25 0.58
N GLU A 67 17.31 -10.91 -0.27
CA GLU A 67 17.10 -10.11 -1.47
C GLU A 67 16.95 -11.04 -2.68
N VAL A 68 15.81 -10.92 -3.38
CA VAL A 68 15.59 -11.67 -4.62
C VAL A 68 16.24 -10.91 -5.76
N HIS A 69 17.23 -11.53 -6.41
CA HIS A 69 17.96 -10.93 -7.52
C HIS A 69 17.28 -11.17 -8.87
N ARG A 70 16.88 -12.41 -9.12
CA ARG A 70 16.24 -12.82 -10.39
C ARG A 70 15.50 -14.14 -10.22
N LEU A 71 14.64 -14.41 -11.17
CA LEU A 71 14.01 -15.72 -11.33
C LEU A 71 15.01 -16.68 -12.02
N GLU A 72 14.87 -17.97 -11.75
CA GLU A 72 15.53 -19.04 -12.48
C GLU A 72 14.48 -19.79 -13.27
N GLY A 73 14.79 -20.16 -14.52
CA GLY A 73 13.86 -20.91 -15.36
C GLY A 73 14.41 -21.18 -16.74
N ASN A 74 13.58 -21.78 -17.57
CA ASN A 74 13.92 -22.21 -18.91
C ASN A 74 12.94 -21.64 -19.95
N ALA A 75 13.50 -21.14 -21.07
CA ALA A 75 12.70 -20.76 -22.20
C ALA A 75 12.28 -22.04 -22.98
N GLY A 76 11.01 -22.14 -23.35
CA GLY A 76 10.43 -23.23 -24.09
C GLY A 76 9.43 -22.76 -25.14
N PRO A 77 8.84 -23.67 -25.91
CA PRO A 77 7.90 -23.34 -26.99
C PRO A 77 6.64 -22.61 -26.48
N GLU A 78 6.27 -22.81 -25.20
CA GLU A 78 5.10 -22.23 -24.58
C GLU A 78 5.44 -20.96 -23.74
N GLY A 79 6.69 -20.49 -23.77
CA GLY A 79 7.18 -19.34 -23.03
C GLY A 79 8.30 -19.68 -22.04
N PHE A 80 8.39 -18.89 -20.97
CA PHE A 80 9.41 -19.05 -19.93
C PHE A 80 8.82 -19.72 -18.69
N SER A 81 9.31 -20.93 -18.38
CA SER A 81 8.91 -21.67 -17.18
C SER A 81 9.84 -21.31 -16.01
N VAL A 82 9.26 -20.91 -14.88
CA VAL A 82 10.03 -20.50 -13.69
C VAL A 82 10.22 -21.70 -12.77
N ASP A 83 11.47 -22.05 -12.48
CA ASP A 83 11.86 -23.18 -11.64
C ASP A 83 12.33 -22.76 -10.23
N GLY A 84 12.55 -21.46 -10.00
CA GLY A 84 13.02 -20.97 -8.71
C GLY A 84 13.40 -19.49 -8.72
N VAL A 85 14.08 -19.10 -7.64
CA VAL A 85 14.56 -17.73 -7.44
C VAL A 85 15.99 -17.72 -6.93
N TRP A 86 16.81 -16.78 -7.42
CA TRP A 86 18.12 -16.48 -6.85
C TRP A 86 18.00 -15.47 -5.74
N VAL A 87 18.45 -15.85 -4.55
CA VAL A 87 18.35 -15.04 -3.34
C VAL A 87 19.73 -14.76 -2.78
N GLY A 88 20.04 -13.50 -2.58
CA GLY A 88 21.22 -13.04 -1.85
C GLY A 88 20.89 -12.75 -0.39
N GLU A 89 21.83 -13.06 0.49
CA GLU A 89 21.84 -12.59 1.87
C GLU A 89 22.97 -11.55 2.02
N LYS A 90 22.79 -10.57 2.89
CA LYS A 90 23.77 -9.50 3.06
C LYS A 90 25.17 -10.05 3.34
N GLY A 91 26.09 -9.87 2.36
CA GLY A 91 27.49 -10.34 2.46
C GLY A 91 27.72 -11.80 2.09
N GLY A 92 26.69 -12.54 1.66
CA GLY A 92 26.79 -13.93 1.17
C GLY A 92 26.69 -14.06 -0.35
N ALA A 93 27.14 -15.21 -0.87
CA ALA A 93 26.92 -15.54 -2.26
C ALA A 93 25.43 -15.84 -2.52
N PRO A 94 24.87 -15.40 -3.68
CA PRO A 94 23.51 -15.76 -4.04
C PRO A 94 23.32 -17.28 -4.13
N ARG A 95 22.17 -17.76 -3.66
CA ARG A 95 21.79 -19.17 -3.74
C ARG A 95 20.46 -19.36 -4.44
N LEU A 96 20.30 -20.48 -5.13
CA LEU A 96 19.06 -20.84 -5.77
C LEU A 96 18.10 -21.49 -4.76
N ILE A 97 16.86 -21.03 -4.74
CA ILE A 97 15.74 -21.66 -4.04
C ILE A 97 14.78 -22.16 -5.11
N SER A 98 14.67 -23.49 -5.25
CA SER A 98 13.80 -24.10 -6.24
C SER A 98 12.34 -24.09 -5.83
N ALA A 99 11.46 -23.84 -6.77
CA ALA A 99 10.01 -23.92 -6.61
C ALA A 99 9.49 -25.25 -7.17
N ARG A 100 8.63 -25.94 -6.42
CA ARG A 100 8.02 -27.21 -6.86
C ARG A 100 6.71 -27.01 -7.63
N ARG A 101 6.10 -25.85 -7.53
CA ARG A 101 4.83 -25.53 -8.21
C ARG A 101 4.90 -24.19 -8.91
N GLU A 102 5.09 -23.11 -8.17
CA GLU A 102 5.05 -21.76 -8.70
C GLU A 102 5.86 -20.79 -7.86
N VAL A 103 6.19 -19.65 -8.43
CA VAL A 103 6.76 -18.48 -7.74
C VAL A 103 5.74 -17.35 -7.82
N ILE A 104 5.33 -16.83 -6.66
CA ILE A 104 4.43 -15.69 -6.57
C ILE A 104 5.25 -14.43 -6.36
N LEU A 105 5.29 -13.56 -7.37
CA LEU A 105 6.01 -12.30 -7.31
C LEU A 105 5.11 -11.20 -6.75
N ALA A 106 5.39 -10.76 -5.53
CA ALA A 106 4.63 -9.75 -4.79
C ALA A 106 5.54 -8.67 -4.18
N ALA A 107 6.56 -8.25 -4.94
CA ALA A 107 7.60 -7.32 -4.48
C ALA A 107 7.22 -5.82 -4.64
N GLY A 108 5.99 -5.53 -5.07
CA GLY A 108 5.48 -4.18 -5.29
C GLY A 108 5.74 -3.67 -6.71
N SER A 109 5.20 -2.48 -7.00
CA SER A 109 5.16 -1.90 -8.34
C SER A 109 6.53 -1.52 -8.93
N VAL A 110 7.54 -1.35 -8.08
CA VAL A 110 8.92 -1.06 -8.50
C VAL A 110 9.77 -2.33 -8.57
N ALA A 111 9.80 -3.12 -7.48
CA ALA A 111 10.71 -4.25 -7.41
C ALA A 111 10.24 -5.47 -8.23
N SER A 112 8.92 -5.67 -8.40
CA SER A 112 8.44 -6.79 -9.24
C SER A 112 8.88 -6.67 -10.71
N PRO A 113 8.67 -5.53 -11.41
CA PRO A 113 9.19 -5.37 -12.76
C PRO A 113 10.73 -5.39 -12.82
N GLN A 114 11.43 -4.90 -11.81
CA GLN A 114 12.88 -4.99 -11.73
C GLN A 114 13.35 -6.45 -11.71
N ILE A 115 12.76 -7.30 -10.86
CA ILE A 115 13.08 -8.73 -10.80
C ILE A 115 12.77 -9.41 -12.14
N LEU A 116 11.65 -9.08 -12.79
CA LEU A 116 11.32 -9.62 -14.11
C LEU A 116 12.37 -9.23 -15.16
N GLN A 117 12.75 -7.96 -15.24
CA GLN A 117 13.75 -7.48 -16.18
C GLN A 117 15.13 -8.12 -15.95
N HIS A 118 15.58 -8.24 -14.69
CA HIS A 118 16.80 -8.96 -14.34
C HIS A 118 16.74 -10.47 -14.71
N SER A 119 15.53 -10.98 -14.91
CA SER A 119 15.28 -12.37 -15.33
C SER A 119 15.08 -12.52 -16.83
N GLY A 120 15.35 -11.46 -17.63
CA GLY A 120 15.15 -11.50 -19.07
C GLY A 120 13.70 -11.41 -19.53
N ILE A 121 12.79 -10.93 -18.67
CA ILE A 121 11.37 -10.75 -18.96
C ILE A 121 11.06 -9.25 -18.98
N GLY A 122 10.88 -8.67 -20.16
CA GLY A 122 10.65 -7.23 -20.30
C GLY A 122 10.84 -6.78 -21.75
N PRO A 123 10.86 -5.44 -22.00
CA PRO A 123 11.07 -4.90 -23.35
C PRO A 123 12.43 -5.32 -23.91
N GLY A 124 12.43 -6.04 -25.03
CA GLY A 124 13.63 -6.65 -25.59
C GLY A 124 14.76 -5.67 -25.89
N ASP A 125 14.45 -4.51 -26.49
CA ASP A 125 15.43 -3.46 -26.79
C ASP A 125 16.05 -2.87 -25.52
N HIS A 126 15.22 -2.68 -24.48
CA HIS A 126 15.69 -2.19 -23.19
C HIS A 126 16.62 -3.20 -22.52
N LEU A 127 16.23 -4.47 -22.45
CA LEU A 127 17.05 -5.53 -21.87
C LEU A 127 18.40 -5.67 -22.59
N SER A 128 18.37 -5.63 -23.93
CA SER A 128 19.57 -5.71 -24.77
C SER A 128 20.54 -4.56 -24.52
N SER A 129 20.04 -3.35 -24.20
CA SER A 129 20.90 -2.20 -23.87
C SER A 129 21.69 -2.35 -22.57
N TYR A 130 21.33 -3.34 -21.74
CA TYR A 130 22.02 -3.71 -20.50
C TYR A 130 22.68 -5.09 -20.57
N ASP A 131 22.85 -5.66 -21.75
CA ASP A 131 23.42 -6.99 -21.97
C ASP A 131 22.64 -8.11 -21.24
N ILE A 132 21.34 -7.91 -21.02
CA ILE A 132 20.45 -8.91 -20.41
C ILE A 132 19.78 -9.71 -21.53
N PRO A 133 19.97 -11.04 -21.58
CA PRO A 133 19.29 -11.90 -22.55
C PRO A 133 17.77 -11.79 -22.42
N CYS A 134 17.07 -11.48 -23.51
CA CYS A 134 15.62 -11.43 -23.53
C CYS A 134 15.04 -12.85 -23.72
N HIS A 135 14.38 -13.37 -22.69
CA HIS A 135 13.67 -14.65 -22.74
C HIS A 135 12.21 -14.47 -23.11
N VAL A 136 11.60 -13.38 -22.66
CA VAL A 136 10.22 -13.01 -22.99
C VAL A 136 10.18 -11.51 -23.27
N ASP A 137 9.89 -11.16 -24.53
CA ASP A 137 9.66 -9.76 -24.90
C ASP A 137 8.27 -9.31 -24.44
N SER A 138 8.25 -8.51 -23.37
CA SER A 138 7.03 -7.99 -22.76
C SER A 138 7.13 -6.49 -22.58
N GLN A 139 6.53 -5.74 -23.49
CA GLN A 139 6.63 -4.29 -23.55
C GLN A 139 6.00 -3.56 -22.34
N GLY A 140 5.07 -4.21 -21.63
CA GLY A 140 4.40 -3.63 -20.45
C GLY A 140 5.22 -3.68 -19.16
N VAL A 141 6.26 -4.51 -19.09
CA VAL A 141 7.05 -4.71 -17.87
C VAL A 141 7.91 -3.46 -17.59
N GLY A 142 7.64 -2.80 -16.46
CA GLY A 142 8.33 -1.56 -16.06
C GLY A 142 7.79 -0.28 -16.71
N HIS A 143 6.69 -0.38 -17.47
CA HIS A 143 6.02 0.77 -18.07
C HIS A 143 4.65 1.05 -17.42
N GLY A 144 4.13 2.24 -17.67
CA GLY A 144 2.79 2.63 -17.25
C GLY A 144 2.60 2.79 -15.74
N LEU A 145 3.69 3.01 -14.99
CA LEU A 145 3.57 3.31 -13.55
C LEU A 145 2.77 4.61 -13.38
N GLN A 146 1.72 4.54 -12.56
CA GLN A 146 0.90 5.69 -12.19
C GLN A 146 0.98 5.90 -10.69
N ASP A 147 1.01 7.16 -10.27
CA ASP A 147 0.93 7.57 -8.88
C ASP A 147 -0.17 8.62 -8.72
N HIS A 148 -0.68 8.77 -7.51
CA HIS A 148 -1.73 9.74 -7.22
C HIS A 148 -1.24 11.17 -7.36
N LEU A 149 -1.86 11.96 -8.23
CA LEU A 149 -1.69 13.40 -8.24
C LEU A 149 -2.43 13.99 -7.04
N GLN A 150 -1.71 14.65 -6.14
CA GLN A 150 -2.28 15.24 -4.93
C GLN A 150 -2.05 16.74 -4.88
N ILE A 151 -3.08 17.47 -4.50
CA ILE A 151 -3.01 18.89 -4.16
C ILE A 151 -3.36 19.04 -2.69
N ARG A 152 -2.44 19.58 -1.88
CA ARG A 152 -2.68 19.84 -0.46
C ARG A 152 -3.16 21.27 -0.25
N THR A 153 -4.43 21.42 0.06
CA THR A 153 -4.99 22.69 0.49
C THR A 153 -4.94 22.81 2.01
N ILE A 154 -4.56 23.98 2.51
CA ILE A 154 -4.43 24.25 3.94
C ILE A 154 -5.37 25.38 4.31
N TYR A 155 -6.27 25.13 5.26
CA TYR A 155 -7.23 26.11 5.75
C TYR A 155 -6.99 26.42 7.22
N LYS A 156 -7.09 27.71 7.56
CA LYS A 156 -7.16 28.15 8.96
C LYS A 156 -8.62 28.03 9.43
N VAL A 157 -8.83 27.21 10.44
CA VAL A 157 -10.16 27.01 11.04
C VAL A 157 -10.32 27.77 12.34
N GLN A 158 -11.56 28.12 12.69
CA GLN A 158 -11.92 28.82 13.92
C GLN A 158 -12.97 28.02 14.70
N ASN A 159 -13.10 28.28 16.00
CA ASN A 159 -14.10 27.69 16.89
C ASN A 159 -14.09 26.15 16.94
N THR A 160 -12.92 25.52 16.67
CA THR A 160 -12.75 24.07 16.75
C THR A 160 -11.36 23.72 17.22
N VAL A 161 -11.21 22.57 17.87
CA VAL A 161 -9.91 22.04 18.31
C VAL A 161 -9.34 21.17 17.20
N THR A 162 -8.10 21.43 16.81
CA THR A 162 -7.38 20.65 15.80
C THR A 162 -6.24 19.85 16.44
N LEU A 163 -5.81 18.79 15.74
CA LEU A 163 -4.64 18.01 16.17
C LEU A 163 -3.39 18.89 16.27
N ASN A 164 -3.22 19.87 15.37
CA ASN A 164 -2.08 20.78 15.37
C ASN A 164 -1.98 21.59 16.66
N GLN A 165 -3.11 22.03 17.22
CA GLN A 165 -3.12 22.77 18.51
C GLN A 165 -2.64 21.88 19.66
N ARG A 166 -3.04 20.60 19.68
CA ARG A 166 -2.58 19.66 20.72
C ARG A 166 -1.10 19.29 20.54
N VAL A 167 -0.66 19.03 19.31
CA VAL A 167 0.73 18.62 19.02
C VAL A 167 1.73 19.76 19.22
N ASN A 168 1.33 21.02 19.06
CA ASN A 168 2.22 22.17 19.27
C ASN A 168 2.49 22.50 20.74
N SER A 169 1.77 21.89 21.68
CA SER A 169 1.99 22.02 23.11
C SER A 169 2.80 20.83 23.67
N LEU A 170 3.86 21.10 24.45
CA LEU A 170 4.60 20.05 25.17
C LEU A 170 3.70 19.25 26.10
N TRP A 171 2.81 19.93 26.80
CA TRP A 171 1.81 19.30 27.66
C TRP A 171 0.83 18.44 26.87
N GLY A 172 0.36 18.93 25.71
CA GLY A 172 -0.50 18.18 24.80
C GLY A 172 0.16 16.90 24.30
N LYS A 173 1.45 16.97 23.92
CA LYS A 173 2.22 15.78 23.53
C LYS A 173 2.34 14.76 24.65
N ALA A 174 2.68 15.22 25.87
CA ALA A 174 2.80 14.35 27.02
C ALA A 174 1.48 13.65 27.37
N MET A 175 0.37 14.39 27.36
CA MET A 175 -0.95 13.83 27.63
C MET A 175 -1.40 12.82 26.56
N MET A 176 -1.19 13.13 25.27
CA MET A 176 -1.47 12.16 24.19
C MET A 176 -0.64 10.90 24.32
N GLY A 177 0.66 11.04 24.68
CA GLY A 177 1.54 9.88 24.93
C GLY A 177 1.06 9.04 26.10
N LEU A 178 0.67 9.67 27.21
CA LEU A 178 0.17 8.98 28.40
C LEU A 178 -1.17 8.27 28.12
N GLU A 179 -2.10 8.94 27.45
CA GLU A 179 -3.37 8.35 27.02
C GLU A 179 -3.15 7.10 26.16
N TYR A 180 -2.24 7.18 25.18
CA TYR A 180 -1.91 6.04 24.34
C TYR A 180 -1.24 4.90 25.10
N LEU A 181 -0.29 5.20 25.99
CA LEU A 181 0.42 4.19 26.78
C LEU A 181 -0.51 3.42 27.70
N LEU A 182 -1.41 4.14 28.40
CA LEU A 182 -2.29 3.55 29.40
C LEU A 182 -3.52 2.86 28.77
N PHE A 183 -4.16 3.52 27.80
CA PHE A 183 -5.47 3.12 27.32
C PHE A 183 -5.48 2.65 25.86
N LYS A 184 -4.42 2.89 25.08
CA LYS A 184 -4.37 2.64 23.63
C LYS A 184 -5.52 3.34 22.88
N THR A 185 -5.83 4.57 23.31
CA THR A 185 -6.85 5.46 22.74
C THR A 185 -6.26 6.80 22.33
N GLY A 186 -7.08 7.71 21.83
CA GLY A 186 -6.71 9.06 21.48
C GLY A 186 -6.03 9.23 20.12
N PRO A 187 -5.49 10.44 19.86
CA PRO A 187 -4.98 10.81 18.54
C PRO A 187 -3.86 9.93 17.98
N LEU A 188 -3.05 9.29 18.83
CA LEU A 188 -1.97 8.41 18.40
C LEU A 188 -2.46 7.04 17.85
N THR A 189 -3.76 6.75 17.97
CA THR A 189 -4.38 5.57 17.36
C THR A 189 -4.97 5.85 15.99
N MET A 190 -5.02 7.12 15.58
CA MET A 190 -5.71 7.58 14.36
C MET A 190 -4.74 7.70 13.19
N PRO A 191 -5.19 7.46 11.95
CA PRO A 191 -4.40 7.76 10.75
C PRO A 191 -4.37 9.27 10.51
N PRO A 192 -3.45 9.77 9.68
CA PRO A 192 -3.41 11.17 9.27
C PRO A 192 -4.70 11.62 8.56
N SER A 193 -5.24 10.76 7.69
CA SER A 193 -6.52 10.96 7.00
C SER A 193 -7.58 10.08 7.63
N GLN A 194 -8.64 10.68 8.14
CA GLN A 194 -9.70 9.97 8.87
C GLN A 194 -11.01 9.95 8.11
N LEU A 195 -11.28 10.99 7.33
CA LEU A 195 -12.48 11.20 6.54
C LEU A 195 -12.08 11.46 5.11
N GLY A 196 -12.80 10.92 4.16
CA GLY A 196 -12.63 11.18 2.74
C GLY A 196 -13.96 11.32 2.03
N ALA A 197 -13.90 11.85 0.82
CA ALA A 197 -15.03 11.86 -0.08
C ALA A 197 -14.57 11.53 -1.49
N PHE A 198 -15.27 10.63 -2.12
CA PHE A 198 -15.10 10.37 -3.54
C PHE A 198 -16.19 11.09 -4.31
N ALA A 199 -15.80 11.89 -5.29
CA ALA A 199 -16.71 12.69 -6.09
C ALA A 199 -16.43 12.56 -7.59
N LYS A 200 -17.41 12.92 -8.39
CA LYS A 200 -17.25 13.05 -9.83
C LYS A 200 -16.81 14.47 -10.15
N SER A 201 -15.82 14.63 -11.04
CA SER A 201 -15.39 15.95 -11.51
C SER A 201 -16.49 16.67 -12.30
N ASP A 202 -17.34 15.90 -12.97
CA ASP A 202 -18.53 16.33 -13.68
C ASP A 202 -19.52 15.15 -13.82
N GLU A 203 -20.76 15.45 -14.18
CA GLU A 203 -21.85 14.47 -14.27
C GLU A 203 -21.64 13.38 -15.34
N SER A 204 -20.78 13.62 -16.34
CA SER A 204 -20.51 12.67 -17.42
C SER A 204 -19.62 11.51 -16.98
N GLN A 205 -18.96 11.62 -15.84
CA GLN A 205 -18.06 10.58 -15.34
C GLN A 205 -18.85 9.32 -14.92
N PRO A 206 -18.47 8.14 -15.38
CA PRO A 206 -19.15 6.90 -15.03
C PRO A 206 -19.01 6.54 -13.54
N SER A 207 -17.92 6.97 -12.90
CA SER A 207 -17.61 6.73 -11.48
C SER A 207 -16.93 7.94 -10.87
N ALA A 208 -16.83 7.97 -9.55
CA ALA A 208 -16.05 8.98 -8.84
C ALA A 208 -14.57 8.90 -9.27
N ASN A 209 -14.00 10.04 -9.63
CA ASN A 209 -12.64 10.19 -10.17
C ASN A 209 -11.82 11.25 -9.42
N ILE A 210 -12.38 11.84 -8.37
CA ILE A 210 -11.72 12.75 -7.43
C ILE A 210 -11.87 12.18 -6.01
N GLU A 211 -10.79 12.25 -5.22
CA GLU A 211 -10.74 11.90 -3.80
C GLU A 211 -10.27 13.11 -2.99
#